data_8d093713db8297222052d857f2e13739
#
_entry.id   8d093713db8297222052d857f2e13739
#
_cell.length_a   1.000
_cell.length_b   1.000
_cell.length_c   1.000
_cell.angle_alpha   90.00
_cell.angle_beta   90.00
_cell.angle_gamma   90.00
#
_symmetry.space_group_name_H-M   'P 1'
#
loop_
_entity.id
_entity.type
_entity.pdbx_description
1 polymer ?
#
loop_
_entity_poly.entity_id
_entity_poly.type
_entity_poly.pdbx_seq_one_letter_code
_entity_poly.pdbx_strand_id
1 'polypeptide(L)'
;GGLCLGLFTSVDTSDSSAPLASVETASSAHFVYSGAPARKSVLLAHCVVTKTTNPTVMDEDMEVPDDWKTSGTSSAKTGHREEGRTIAVHSLAVLPSLQNQGLGSTLLKAFIQRMEYVQAADRIALLAHGELVKFYEKLGFENKGSSKATFGGGNWVDMVLELKNNQK
;
A
#
# COMPACT_ATOMS: atom_id res chain seq x y z
N GLY A 1 8.89 11.43 -1.77
CA GLY A 1 7.77 10.76 -2.39
C GLY A 1 7.40 9.43 -1.79
N GLY A 2 6.09 9.10 -1.84
CA GLY A 2 5.60 7.79 -1.41
C GLY A 2 5.99 6.67 -2.38
N LEU A 3 5.80 5.42 -1.94
CA LEU A 3 5.96 4.22 -2.73
C LEU A 3 4.60 3.57 -2.99
N CYS A 4 4.38 3.13 -4.23
CA CYS A 4 3.22 2.32 -4.59
C CYS A 4 3.71 0.96 -5.13
N LEU A 5 3.19 -0.12 -4.56
CA LEU A 5 3.38 -1.48 -5.07
C LEU A 5 2.06 -1.99 -5.63
N GLY A 6 2.07 -2.47 -6.86
CA GLY A 6 0.90 -3.03 -7.53
C GLY A 6 1.05 -4.50 -7.88
N LEU A 7 -0.03 -5.24 -7.78
CA LEU A 7 -0.16 -6.59 -8.31
C LEU A 7 -0.96 -6.51 -9.60
N PHE A 8 -0.39 -6.98 -10.70
CA PHE A 8 -0.98 -6.88 -12.03
C PHE A 8 -1.18 -8.25 -12.64
N THR A 9 -2.14 -8.34 -13.54
CA THR A 9 -2.27 -9.42 -14.50
C THR A 9 -2.35 -8.87 -15.91
N SER A 10 -2.17 -9.75 -16.88
CA SER A 10 -2.27 -9.44 -18.32
C SER A 10 -3.49 -10.15 -18.88
N VAL A 11 -4.41 -9.40 -19.49
CA VAL A 11 -5.68 -9.90 -20.04
C VAL A 11 -5.67 -9.76 -21.55
N ASP A 12 -6.13 -10.80 -22.23
CA ASP A 12 -6.37 -10.78 -23.67
C ASP A 12 -7.53 -9.83 -23.99
N THR A 13 -7.30 -8.87 -24.88
CA THR A 13 -8.32 -7.89 -25.27
C THR A 13 -9.23 -8.36 -26.39
N SER A 14 -8.88 -9.46 -27.06
CA SER A 14 -9.69 -10.07 -28.11
C SER A 14 -10.82 -10.95 -27.57
N ASP A 15 -10.70 -11.42 -26.32
CA ASP A 15 -11.71 -12.23 -25.64
C ASP A 15 -12.52 -11.37 -24.67
N SER A 16 -13.68 -10.92 -25.11
CA SER A 16 -14.60 -10.13 -24.26
C SER A 16 -15.22 -10.92 -23.10
N SER A 17 -15.14 -12.26 -23.16
CA SER A 17 -15.64 -13.16 -22.11
C SER A 17 -14.58 -13.45 -21.02
N ALA A 18 -13.32 -13.07 -21.27
CA ALA A 18 -12.26 -13.30 -20.31
C ALA A 18 -12.54 -12.60 -18.98
N PRO A 19 -12.29 -13.25 -17.83
CA PRO A 19 -12.36 -12.59 -16.54
C PRO A 19 -11.53 -11.30 -16.57
N LEU A 20 -12.08 -10.21 -16.03
CA LEU A 20 -11.44 -8.88 -16.00
C LEU A 20 -11.33 -8.17 -17.38
N ALA A 21 -11.90 -8.69 -18.47
CA ALA A 21 -11.91 -8.01 -19.77
C ALA A 21 -12.62 -6.64 -19.69
N SER A 22 -13.67 -6.55 -18.87
CA SER A 22 -14.45 -5.32 -18.64
C SER A 22 -13.82 -4.32 -17.67
N VAL A 23 -12.72 -4.67 -16.99
CA VAL A 23 -12.04 -3.76 -16.06
C VAL A 23 -11.39 -2.64 -16.85
N GLU A 24 -11.78 -1.41 -16.57
CA GLU A 24 -11.14 -0.23 -17.15
C GLU A 24 -9.70 -0.12 -16.69
N THR A 25 -8.81 0.21 -17.62
CA THR A 25 -7.41 0.52 -17.33
C THR A 25 -7.14 1.98 -17.64
N ALA A 26 -6.19 2.59 -16.94
CA ALA A 26 -5.79 3.96 -17.25
C ALA A 26 -5.35 4.05 -18.72
N SER A 27 -5.74 5.12 -19.42
CA SER A 27 -5.35 5.36 -20.82
C SER A 27 -3.83 5.43 -21.02
N SER A 28 -3.09 5.75 -19.97
CA SER A 28 -1.62 5.75 -19.91
C SER A 28 -0.99 4.39 -19.57
N ALA A 29 -1.80 3.34 -19.32
CA ALA A 29 -1.26 2.02 -19.05
C ALA A 29 -0.59 1.46 -20.32
N HIS A 30 0.71 1.18 -20.23
CA HIS A 30 1.45 0.61 -21.32
C HIS A 30 0.95 -0.81 -21.64
N PHE A 31 0.93 -1.15 -22.91
CA PHE A 31 0.71 -2.54 -23.32
C PHE A 31 1.85 -3.40 -22.77
N VAL A 32 1.50 -4.47 -22.08
CA VAL A 32 2.50 -5.41 -21.53
C VAL A 32 3.16 -6.22 -22.64
N TYR A 33 2.47 -6.33 -23.78
CA TYR A 33 2.91 -7.11 -24.94
C TYR A 33 2.36 -6.51 -26.24
N SER A 34 3.23 -6.27 -27.21
CA SER A 34 2.90 -5.68 -28.49
C SER A 34 2.60 -6.71 -29.60
N GLY A 35 2.70 -8.00 -29.30
CA GLY A 35 2.37 -9.09 -30.22
C GLY A 35 0.86 -9.39 -30.28
N ALA A 36 0.49 -10.35 -31.11
CA ALA A 36 -0.87 -10.90 -31.13
C ALA A 36 -0.97 -12.15 -30.24
N PRO A 37 -2.02 -12.31 -29.40
CA PRO A 37 -3.13 -11.37 -29.20
C PRO A 37 -2.73 -10.14 -28.38
N ALA A 38 -3.40 -9.03 -28.63
CA ALA A 38 -3.19 -7.79 -27.87
C ALA A 38 -3.62 -8.00 -26.41
N ARG A 39 -2.76 -7.59 -25.49
CA ARG A 39 -2.97 -7.77 -24.04
C ARG A 39 -2.91 -6.44 -23.31
N LYS A 40 -3.80 -6.26 -22.32
CA LYS A 40 -3.76 -5.11 -21.42
C LYS A 40 -3.33 -5.52 -20.02
N SER A 41 -2.67 -4.61 -19.33
CA SER A 41 -2.34 -4.77 -17.90
C SER A 41 -3.52 -4.34 -17.05
N VAL A 42 -3.93 -5.18 -16.11
CA VAL A 42 -5.01 -4.90 -15.15
C VAL A 42 -4.44 -4.93 -13.75
N LEU A 43 -4.64 -3.84 -12.99
CA LEU A 43 -4.25 -3.74 -11.59
C LEU A 43 -5.26 -4.51 -10.74
N LEU A 44 -4.80 -5.55 -10.05
CA LEU A 44 -5.62 -6.41 -9.18
C LEU A 44 -5.65 -5.93 -7.74
N ALA A 45 -4.52 -5.44 -7.27
CA ALA A 45 -4.36 -4.92 -5.92
C ALA A 45 -3.23 -3.90 -5.87
N HIS A 46 -3.29 -2.97 -4.92
CA HIS A 46 -2.22 -2.02 -4.66
C HIS A 46 -1.99 -1.80 -3.18
N CYS A 47 -0.78 -1.40 -2.85
CA CYS A 47 -0.38 -0.89 -1.54
C CYS A 47 0.32 0.45 -1.74
N VAL A 48 -0.19 1.50 -1.10
CA VAL A 48 0.40 2.85 -1.15
C VAL A 48 0.93 3.19 0.23
N VAL A 49 2.16 3.65 0.28
CA VAL A 49 2.84 3.93 1.54
C VAL A 49 3.67 5.22 1.46
N THR A 50 3.91 5.82 2.62
CA THR A 50 4.90 6.89 2.82
C THR A 50 5.84 6.51 3.96
N LYS A 51 6.85 7.33 4.21
CA LYS A 51 7.69 7.21 5.40
C LYS A 51 7.30 8.28 6.40
N THR A 52 7.38 7.96 7.68
CA THR A 52 7.17 8.88 8.81
C THR A 52 8.21 8.69 9.90
N THR A 53 8.42 9.71 10.70
CA THR A 53 9.23 9.67 11.92
C THR A 53 8.45 9.18 13.14
N ASN A 54 7.11 9.12 13.03
CA ASN A 54 6.23 8.63 14.08
C ASN A 54 6.33 7.10 14.21
N PRO A 55 6.22 6.53 15.42
CA PRO A 55 6.23 5.08 15.62
C PRO A 55 4.93 4.40 15.20
N THR A 56 3.82 5.12 15.18
CA THR A 56 2.49 4.74 14.67
C THR A 56 2.01 5.78 13.68
N VAL A 57 0.92 5.50 12.96
CA VAL A 57 0.37 6.44 11.97
C VAL A 57 -0.43 7.53 12.68
N MET A 58 -0.13 8.78 12.39
CA MET A 58 -0.81 9.96 12.91
C MET A 58 -1.55 10.68 11.77
N ASP A 59 -2.45 11.61 12.12
CA ASP A 59 -3.24 12.35 11.11
C ASP A 59 -2.36 13.09 10.11
N GLU A 60 -1.27 13.72 10.58
CA GLU A 60 -0.32 14.43 9.71
C GLU A 60 0.40 13.51 8.72
N ASP A 61 0.53 12.22 9.00
CA ASP A 61 1.15 11.24 8.08
C ASP A 61 0.23 10.91 6.91
N MET A 62 -1.09 11.06 7.10
CA MET A 62 -2.13 10.76 6.11
C MET A 62 -2.48 11.96 5.24
N GLU A 63 -2.05 13.16 5.62
CA GLU A 63 -2.32 14.39 4.89
C GLU A 63 -1.42 14.56 3.67
N VAL A 64 -1.92 15.33 2.71
CA VAL A 64 -1.16 15.78 1.54
C VAL A 64 -0.70 17.21 1.81
N PRO A 65 0.61 17.53 1.70
CA PRO A 65 1.08 18.90 1.86
C PRO A 65 0.40 19.86 0.88
N ASP A 66 0.00 21.06 1.33
CA ASP A 66 -0.69 22.06 0.50
C ASP A 66 0.11 22.43 -0.75
N ASP A 67 1.44 22.40 -0.64
CA ASP A 67 2.39 22.77 -1.68
C ASP A 67 2.93 21.58 -2.50
N TRP A 68 2.32 20.41 -2.40
CA TRP A 68 2.80 19.19 -3.04
C TRP A 68 3.06 19.28 -4.55
N LYS A 69 2.40 20.24 -5.23
CA LYS A 69 2.58 20.50 -6.66
C LYS A 69 3.75 21.43 -6.99
N THR A 70 4.16 22.25 -6.04
CA THR A 70 5.07 23.37 -6.28
C THR A 70 6.39 23.25 -5.55
N SER A 71 6.45 22.57 -4.39
CA SER A 71 7.69 22.39 -3.66
C SER A 71 8.33 21.04 -4.00
N GLY A 72 9.51 21.11 -4.62
CA GLY A 72 10.34 19.93 -4.89
C GLY A 72 11.11 19.41 -3.67
N THR A 73 10.95 20.00 -2.48
CA THR A 73 11.70 19.66 -1.27
C THR A 73 10.79 19.62 -0.07
N SER A 74 10.80 18.49 0.62
CA SER A 74 9.97 18.22 1.76
C SER A 74 10.47 18.90 3.05
N SER A 75 10.16 20.19 3.18
CA SER A 75 10.10 20.84 4.49
C SER A 75 8.69 20.75 5.11
N ALA A 76 7.79 20.07 4.44
CA ALA A 76 6.42 19.89 4.88
C ALA A 76 6.35 19.17 6.23
N LYS A 77 5.51 19.67 7.13
CA LYS A 77 5.26 19.02 8.44
C LYS A 77 4.33 17.82 8.30
N THR A 78 3.71 17.62 7.14
CA THR A 78 2.71 16.59 6.85
C THR A 78 3.14 15.70 5.69
N GLY A 79 2.60 14.49 5.62
CA GLY A 79 2.85 13.53 4.57
C GLY A 79 4.22 12.83 4.68
N HIS A 80 4.84 12.58 3.53
CA HIS A 80 6.08 11.79 3.44
C HIS A 80 7.29 12.48 4.08
N ARG A 81 8.01 11.72 4.92
CA ARG A 81 9.29 12.12 5.56
C ARG A 81 10.40 11.18 5.10
N GLU A 82 11.33 11.70 4.29
CA GLU A 82 12.41 10.86 3.74
C GLU A 82 13.29 10.25 4.82
N GLU A 83 13.56 10.99 5.90
CA GLU A 83 14.34 10.55 7.05
C GLU A 83 13.61 9.54 7.95
N GLY A 84 12.31 9.34 7.76
CA GLY A 84 11.47 8.48 8.58
C GLY A 84 11.92 7.02 8.54
N ARG A 85 11.82 6.35 9.68
CA ARG A 85 12.16 4.93 9.86
C ARG A 85 10.92 4.05 10.05
N THR A 86 9.73 4.63 9.93
CA THR A 86 8.45 3.93 9.91
C THR A 86 7.81 4.08 8.55
N ILE A 87 7.32 2.99 7.98
CA ILE A 87 6.49 3.00 6.76
C ILE A 87 5.04 3.10 7.19
N ALA A 88 4.38 4.20 6.84
CA ALA A 88 2.94 4.39 7.03
C ALA A 88 2.18 3.86 5.81
N VAL A 89 1.32 2.86 6.00
CA VAL A 89 0.47 2.33 4.94
C VAL A 89 -0.79 3.18 4.83
N HIS A 90 -0.95 3.86 3.69
CA HIS A 90 -2.12 4.68 3.40
C HIS A 90 -3.28 3.88 2.81
N SER A 91 -2.96 2.87 2.02
CA SER A 91 -3.97 2.07 1.33
C SER A 91 -3.44 0.68 1.03
N LEU A 92 -4.27 -0.31 1.31
CA LEU A 92 -4.17 -1.67 0.80
C LEU A 92 -5.51 -2.01 0.17
N ALA A 93 -5.60 -2.05 -1.13
CA ALA A 93 -6.86 -2.31 -1.83
C ALA A 93 -6.72 -3.48 -2.80
N VAL A 94 -7.80 -4.23 -2.93
CA VAL A 94 -7.95 -5.35 -3.86
C VAL A 94 -9.21 -5.12 -4.68
N LEU A 95 -9.14 -5.37 -5.97
CA LEU A 95 -10.29 -5.29 -6.87
C LEU A 95 -11.48 -6.06 -6.25
N PRO A 96 -12.69 -5.46 -6.14
CA PRO A 96 -13.80 -6.04 -5.40
C PRO A 96 -14.15 -7.48 -5.79
N SER A 97 -14.14 -7.79 -7.10
CA SER A 97 -14.41 -9.13 -7.61
C SER A 97 -13.36 -10.18 -7.24
N LEU A 98 -12.21 -9.77 -6.71
CA LEU A 98 -11.08 -10.64 -6.35
C LEU A 98 -10.76 -10.60 -4.85
N GLN A 99 -11.59 -9.96 -4.05
CA GLN A 99 -11.44 -9.97 -2.60
C GLN A 99 -11.66 -11.38 -2.03
N ASN A 100 -11.17 -11.61 -0.82
CA ASN A 100 -11.24 -12.91 -0.12
C ASN A 100 -10.52 -14.08 -0.81
N GLN A 101 -9.72 -13.82 -1.84
CA GLN A 101 -8.91 -14.82 -2.57
C GLN A 101 -7.42 -14.79 -2.19
N GLY A 102 -7.07 -14.10 -1.12
CA GLY A 102 -5.70 -14.03 -0.59
C GLY A 102 -4.79 -13.00 -1.25
N LEU A 103 -5.24 -12.24 -2.27
CA LEU A 103 -4.39 -11.28 -2.99
C LEU A 103 -3.83 -10.17 -2.09
N GLY A 104 -4.64 -9.64 -1.16
CA GLY A 104 -4.17 -8.63 -0.21
C GLY A 104 -3.04 -9.16 0.70
N SER A 105 -3.19 -10.41 1.18
CA SER A 105 -2.14 -11.08 1.98
C SER A 105 -0.87 -11.30 1.16
N THR A 106 -1.00 -11.74 -0.09
CA THR A 106 0.13 -11.98 -0.99
C THR A 106 0.89 -10.68 -1.26
N LEU A 107 0.17 -9.61 -1.60
CA LEU A 107 0.77 -8.31 -1.87
C LEU A 107 1.49 -7.75 -0.63
N LEU A 108 0.83 -7.79 0.55
CA LEU A 108 1.43 -7.24 1.77
C LEU A 108 2.63 -8.07 2.24
N LYS A 109 2.61 -9.41 2.10
CA LYS A 109 3.79 -10.26 2.37
C LYS A 109 4.96 -9.93 1.44
N ALA A 110 4.70 -9.76 0.14
CA ALA A 110 5.74 -9.38 -0.82
C ALA A 110 6.31 -7.99 -0.49
N PHE A 111 5.45 -7.06 -0.05
CA PHE A 111 5.87 -5.74 0.40
C PHE A 111 6.75 -5.80 1.65
N ILE A 112 6.34 -6.56 2.68
CA ILE A 112 7.12 -6.76 3.92
C ILE A 112 8.51 -7.33 3.57
N GLN A 113 8.57 -8.41 2.80
CA GLN A 113 9.83 -9.02 2.36
C GLN A 113 10.73 -8.03 1.61
N ARG A 114 10.14 -7.19 0.75
CA ARG A 114 10.89 -6.14 0.05
C ARG A 114 11.47 -5.12 1.01
N MET A 115 10.70 -4.67 2.02
CA MET A 115 11.17 -3.70 3.01
C MET A 115 12.26 -4.29 3.91
N GLU A 116 12.13 -5.56 4.32
CA GLU A 116 13.17 -6.29 5.05
C GLU A 116 14.45 -6.43 4.23
N TYR A 117 14.32 -6.69 2.93
CA TYR A 117 15.49 -6.81 2.05
C TYR A 117 16.24 -5.48 1.85
N VAL A 118 15.51 -4.40 1.58
CA VAL A 118 16.13 -3.08 1.31
C VAL A 118 16.50 -2.31 2.55
N GLN A 119 16.07 -2.74 3.74
CA GLN A 119 16.36 -2.10 5.04
C GLN A 119 16.00 -0.60 5.06
N ALA A 120 14.92 -0.23 4.35
CA ALA A 120 14.52 1.16 4.17
C ALA A 120 13.87 1.78 5.42
N ALA A 121 13.42 0.94 6.36
CA ALA A 121 12.75 1.32 7.59
C ALA A 121 12.96 0.27 8.69
N ASP A 122 12.55 0.60 9.91
CA ASP A 122 12.61 -0.32 11.05
C ASP A 122 11.27 -1.03 11.25
N ARG A 123 10.17 -0.41 10.83
CA ARG A 123 8.82 -0.94 11.01
C ARG A 123 7.85 -0.51 9.92
N ILE A 124 6.72 -1.23 9.85
CA ILE A 124 5.55 -0.86 9.07
C ILE A 124 4.40 -0.59 10.04
N ALA A 125 3.71 0.52 9.89
CA ALA A 125 2.56 0.89 10.71
C ALA A 125 1.34 1.19 9.82
N LEU A 126 0.15 0.92 10.32
CA LEU A 126 -1.10 1.22 9.65
C LEU A 126 -2.26 1.45 10.63
N LEU A 127 -3.31 2.09 10.13
CA LEU A 127 -4.59 2.24 10.81
C LEU A 127 -5.54 1.16 10.29
N ALA A 128 -6.07 0.33 11.17
CA ALA A 128 -7.02 -0.72 10.82
C ALA A 128 -8.39 -0.47 11.44
N HIS A 129 -9.47 -0.78 10.71
CA HIS A 129 -10.77 -0.98 11.33
C HIS A 129 -10.79 -2.30 12.13
N GLY A 130 -11.61 -2.36 13.17
CA GLY A 130 -11.63 -3.49 14.12
C GLY A 130 -11.81 -4.86 13.46
N GLU A 131 -12.63 -4.93 12.41
CA GLU A 131 -12.87 -6.16 11.65
C GLU A 131 -11.63 -6.67 10.87
N LEU A 132 -10.66 -5.78 10.57
CA LEU A 132 -9.45 -6.13 9.84
C LEU A 132 -8.26 -6.46 10.76
N VAL A 133 -8.37 -6.24 12.06
CA VAL A 133 -7.28 -6.49 13.02
C VAL A 133 -6.75 -7.92 12.88
N LYS A 134 -7.64 -8.93 12.87
CA LYS A 134 -7.24 -10.35 12.74
C LYS A 134 -6.55 -10.64 11.41
N PHE A 135 -6.87 -9.91 10.34
CA PHE A 135 -6.18 -10.05 9.07
C PHE A 135 -4.73 -9.62 9.19
N TYR A 136 -4.47 -8.46 9.80
CA TYR A 136 -3.12 -7.94 9.98
C TYR A 136 -2.31 -8.74 11.02
N GLU A 137 -2.93 -9.21 12.10
CA GLU A 137 -2.28 -10.08 13.08
C GLU A 137 -1.74 -11.37 12.43
N LYS A 138 -2.49 -11.99 11.50
CA LYS A 138 -2.02 -13.17 10.73
C LYS A 138 -0.81 -12.88 9.84
N LEU A 139 -0.55 -11.61 9.55
CA LEU A 139 0.60 -11.16 8.77
C LEU A 139 1.77 -10.70 9.65
N GLY A 140 1.63 -10.85 10.98
CA GLY A 140 2.65 -10.55 11.95
C GLY A 140 2.57 -9.15 12.56
N PHE A 141 1.54 -8.37 12.25
CA PHE A 141 1.34 -7.08 12.90
C PHE A 141 0.87 -7.26 14.35
N GLU A 142 1.41 -6.44 15.22
CA GLU A 142 0.98 -6.33 16.61
C GLU A 142 -0.10 -5.26 16.74
N ASN A 143 -1.18 -5.59 17.45
CA ASN A 143 -2.23 -4.65 17.82
C ASN A 143 -1.75 -3.78 18.99
N LYS A 144 -1.60 -2.48 18.75
CA LYS A 144 -1.17 -1.48 19.76
C LYS A 144 -2.35 -0.80 20.48
N GLY A 145 -3.58 -1.22 20.17
CA GLY A 145 -4.80 -0.66 20.77
C GLY A 145 -5.42 0.47 19.95
N SER A 146 -6.35 1.20 20.56
CA SER A 146 -7.05 2.30 19.93
C SER A 146 -6.07 3.41 19.53
N SER A 147 -6.15 3.81 18.26
CA SER A 147 -5.36 4.91 17.72
C SER A 147 -5.85 6.28 18.22
N LYS A 148 -4.94 7.23 18.28
CA LYS A 148 -5.26 8.66 18.46
C LYS A 148 -5.62 9.35 17.14
N ALA A 149 -5.37 8.70 16.00
CA ALA A 149 -5.69 9.26 14.69
C ALA A 149 -7.20 9.39 14.51
N THR A 150 -7.62 10.53 13.98
CA THR A 150 -9.03 10.86 13.69
C THR A 150 -9.32 10.89 12.20
N PHE A 151 -8.31 10.73 11.37
CA PHE A 151 -8.41 10.71 9.91
C PHE A 151 -9.57 9.82 9.44
N GLY A 152 -10.35 10.31 8.47
CA GLY A 152 -11.42 9.53 7.86
C GLY A 152 -12.55 9.09 8.80
N GLY A 153 -12.74 9.73 9.97
CA GLY A 153 -13.81 9.45 10.93
C GLY A 153 -13.37 8.75 12.21
N GLY A 154 -12.09 8.40 12.35
CA GLY A 154 -11.55 7.81 13.59
C GLY A 154 -11.94 6.34 13.80
N ASN A 155 -11.95 5.92 15.07
CA ASN A 155 -12.19 4.52 15.49
C ASN A 155 -11.16 3.52 14.94
N TRP A 156 -9.93 3.98 14.77
CA TRP A 156 -8.84 3.18 14.25
C TRP A 156 -8.15 2.38 15.37
N VAL A 157 -7.56 1.28 14.97
CA VAL A 157 -6.63 0.47 15.77
C VAL A 157 -5.24 0.64 15.15
N ASP A 158 -4.25 0.98 15.98
CA ASP A 158 -2.85 1.03 15.57
C ASP A 158 -2.30 -0.38 15.40
N MET A 159 -1.82 -0.69 14.22
CA MET A 159 -1.17 -1.97 13.91
C MET A 159 0.27 -1.71 13.51
N VAL A 160 1.22 -2.40 14.12
CA VAL A 160 2.65 -2.22 13.88
C VAL A 160 3.35 -3.56 13.65
N LEU A 161 4.20 -3.63 12.64
CA LEU A 161 5.09 -4.75 12.35
C LEU A 161 6.54 -4.26 12.42
N GLU A 162 7.33 -4.76 13.36
CA GLU A 162 8.77 -4.53 13.39
C GLU A 162 9.44 -5.39 12.30
N LEU A 163 10.24 -4.74 11.45
CA LEU A 163 10.96 -5.40 10.36
C LEU A 163 12.22 -6.09 10.89
N LYS A 164 12.52 -7.25 10.34
CA LYS A 164 13.75 -7.97 10.70
C LYS A 164 14.96 -7.24 10.14
N ASN A 165 15.82 -6.77 11.00
CA ASN A 165 17.12 -6.26 10.62
C ASN A 165 18.06 -7.45 10.44
N ASN A 166 18.37 -7.81 9.22
CA ASN A 166 19.42 -8.77 8.90
C ASN A 166 20.81 -8.10 9.04
N GLN A 167 21.13 -7.62 10.24
CA GLN A 167 22.51 -7.28 10.54
C GLN A 167 23.29 -8.61 10.69
N LYS A 168 24.06 -8.95 9.64
CA LYS A 168 25.19 -9.86 9.76
C LYS A 168 26.41 -9.08 10.18
#